data_d4246abebf149242d58faa41d137464f
#
_entry.id   d4246abebf149242d58faa41d137464f
#
_cell.length_a   1.000
_cell.length_b   1.000
_cell.length_c   1.000
_cell.angle_alpha   90.00
_cell.angle_beta   90.00
_cell.angle_gamma   90.00
#
_symmetry.space_group_name_H-M   'P 1'
#
loop_
_entity.id
_entity.type
_entity.pdbx_description
1 polymer ?
#
loop_
_entity_poly.entity_id
_entity_poly.type
_entity_poly.pdbx_seq_one_letter_code
_entity_poly.pdbx_strand_id
1 'polypeptide(L)'
;MRRVVVTGLGMVSPFGRGVDFNWKNILDGKSGIRKIDNIDLKDIPCQIAGQVPFGKEENQFDPDTVMAPKDQKKVDKFILYGLAAGGDAIEDSGLSLIHISEPTR
;
A
#
# COMPACT_ATOMS: atom_id res chain seq x y z
N MET A 1 25.20 19.11 -14.76
CA MET A 1 23.83 18.53 -14.79
C MET A 1 23.63 17.61 -13.61
N ARG A 2 22.56 17.82 -12.85
CA ARG A 2 22.22 16.93 -11.76
C ARG A 2 21.58 15.67 -12.28
N ARG A 3 21.91 14.55 -11.68
CA ARG A 3 21.29 13.27 -11.99
C ARG A 3 20.41 12.87 -10.80
N VAL A 4 19.20 12.49 -11.10
CA VAL A 4 18.28 11.99 -10.09
C VAL A 4 17.95 10.54 -10.41
N VAL A 5 18.07 9.69 -9.42
CA VAL A 5 17.82 8.26 -9.60
C VAL A 5 16.81 7.79 -8.55
N VAL A 6 16.05 6.78 -8.92
CA VAL A 6 15.12 6.11 -8.00
C VAL A 6 15.89 4.99 -7.29
N THR A 7 15.92 5.05 -5.96
CA THR A 7 16.68 4.08 -5.16
C THR A 7 15.79 3.10 -4.41
N GLY A 8 14.49 3.35 -4.35
CA GLY A 8 13.56 2.46 -3.68
C GLY A 8 12.14 2.71 -4.10
N LEU A 9 11.34 1.65 -4.08
CA LEU A 9 9.93 1.69 -4.46
C LEU A 9 9.08 0.99 -3.41
N GLY A 10 7.91 1.53 -3.18
CA GLY A 10 6.90 0.91 -2.35
C GLY A 10 5.55 1.03 -3.03
N MET A 11 4.67 0.05 -2.82
CA MET A 11 3.41 0.01 -3.53
C MET A 11 2.32 -0.71 -2.74
N VAL A 12 1.14 -0.12 -2.73
CA VAL A 12 -0.08 -0.75 -2.24
C VAL A 12 -1.13 -0.58 -3.34
N SER A 13 -1.77 -1.65 -3.73
CA SER A 13 -2.72 -1.65 -4.84
C SER A 13 -3.85 -2.67 -4.60
N PRO A 14 -4.85 -2.74 -5.50
CA PRO A 14 -5.89 -3.78 -5.41
C PRO A 14 -5.35 -5.22 -5.46
N PHE A 15 -4.12 -5.45 -5.93
CA PHE A 15 -3.49 -6.77 -5.82
C PHE A 15 -2.99 -7.04 -4.41
N GLY A 16 -2.52 -6.01 -3.72
CA GLY A 16 -1.97 -6.13 -2.38
C GLY A 16 -0.79 -5.21 -2.16
N ARG A 17 0.02 -5.53 -1.16
CA ARG A 17 1.19 -4.75 -0.78
C ARG A 17 2.46 -5.44 -1.29
N GLY A 18 3.35 -4.66 -1.86
CA GLY A 18 4.65 -5.14 -2.33
C GLY A 18 4.84 -4.92 -3.81
N VAL A 19 5.99 -4.35 -4.20
CA VAL A 19 6.28 -4.00 -5.59
C VAL A 19 6.40 -5.25 -6.46
N ASP A 20 7.17 -6.24 -6.02
CA ASP A 20 7.42 -7.45 -6.81
C ASP A 20 6.13 -8.24 -7.04
N PHE A 21 5.33 -8.38 -6.02
CA PHE A 21 4.03 -9.07 -6.11
C PHE A 21 3.11 -8.34 -7.09
N ASN A 22 3.02 -7.02 -6.98
CA ASN A 22 2.20 -6.22 -7.87
C ASN A 22 2.68 -6.31 -9.31
N TRP A 23 3.98 -6.21 -9.51
CA TRP A 23 4.57 -6.28 -10.85
C TRP A 23 4.31 -7.63 -11.51
N LYS A 24 4.45 -8.71 -10.75
CA LYS A 24 4.17 -10.04 -11.22
C LYS A 24 2.71 -10.18 -11.69
N ASN A 25 1.76 -9.66 -10.91
CA ASN A 25 0.36 -9.72 -11.28
C ASN A 25 0.06 -8.90 -12.54
N ILE A 26 0.71 -7.75 -12.70
CA ILE A 26 0.56 -6.94 -13.91
C ILE A 26 1.09 -7.68 -15.13
N LEU A 27 2.26 -8.31 -15.02
CA LEU A 27 2.85 -9.08 -16.11
C LEU A 27 2.00 -10.29 -16.49
N ASP A 28 1.33 -10.89 -15.51
CA ASP A 28 0.45 -12.03 -15.75
C ASP A 28 -0.91 -11.60 -16.35
N GLY A 29 -1.15 -10.31 -16.51
CA GLY A 29 -2.39 -9.80 -17.08
C GLY A 29 -3.58 -9.90 -16.16
N LYS A 30 -3.37 -10.02 -14.85
CA LYS A 30 -4.45 -10.12 -13.89
C LYS A 30 -5.10 -8.77 -13.63
N SER A 31 -6.39 -8.80 -13.26
CA SER A 31 -7.13 -7.60 -12.87
C SER A 31 -7.29 -7.58 -11.36
N GLY A 32 -7.13 -6.40 -10.76
CA GLY A 32 -7.41 -6.19 -9.35
C GLY A 32 -8.85 -5.74 -9.09
N ILE A 33 -9.65 -5.61 -10.13
CA ILE A 33 -11.05 -5.21 -9.99
C ILE A 33 -11.88 -6.42 -9.59
N ARG A 34 -12.66 -6.25 -8.53
CA ARG A 34 -13.46 -7.34 -7.96
C ARG A 34 -14.81 -6.81 -7.53
N LYS A 35 -15.72 -7.74 -7.26
CA LYS A 35 -17.02 -7.39 -6.69
C LYS A 35 -16.80 -6.80 -5.29
N ILE A 36 -17.50 -5.71 -5.02
CA ILE A 36 -17.44 -5.07 -3.69
C ILE A 36 -18.26 -5.93 -2.72
N ASP A 37 -17.66 -6.33 -1.61
CA ASP A 37 -18.30 -7.21 -0.63
C ASP A 37 -18.34 -6.65 0.78
N ASN A 38 -17.77 -5.47 1.01
CA ASN A 38 -17.66 -4.88 2.35
C ASN A 38 -18.73 -3.83 2.66
N ILE A 39 -19.58 -3.52 1.70
CA ILE A 39 -20.70 -2.61 1.90
C ILE A 39 -21.92 -3.13 1.16
N ASP A 40 -23.09 -2.65 1.57
CA ASP A 40 -24.34 -3.01 0.90
C ASP A 40 -24.51 -2.17 -0.36
N LEU A 41 -24.55 -2.83 -1.51
CA LEU A 41 -24.68 -2.19 -2.82
C LEU A 41 -26.02 -2.45 -3.48
N LYS A 42 -27.00 -2.84 -2.71
CA LYS A 42 -28.31 -3.27 -3.23
C LYS A 42 -28.91 -2.28 -4.23
N ASP A 43 -28.77 -0.98 -3.95
CA ASP A 43 -29.37 0.06 -4.78
C ASP A 43 -28.35 0.79 -5.66
N ILE A 44 -27.11 0.27 -5.77
CA ILE A 44 -26.02 0.90 -6.53
C ILE A 44 -25.76 0.09 -7.80
N PRO A 45 -25.83 0.72 -9.00
CA PRO A 45 -25.62 -0.01 -10.25
C PRO A 45 -24.23 -0.60 -10.40
N CYS A 46 -23.18 0.12 -10.00
CA CYS A 46 -21.81 -0.36 -10.10
C CYS A 46 -21.44 -1.12 -8.83
N GLN A 47 -21.15 -2.40 -8.97
CA GLN A 47 -20.84 -3.27 -7.83
C GLN A 47 -19.42 -3.83 -7.87
N ILE A 48 -18.56 -3.29 -8.73
CA ILE A 48 -17.16 -3.71 -8.84
C ILE A 48 -16.25 -2.54 -8.56
N ALA A 49 -15.09 -2.81 -7.98
CA ALA A 49 -14.09 -1.80 -7.70
C ALA A 49 -12.72 -2.45 -7.46
N GLY A 50 -11.67 -1.63 -7.57
CA GLY A 50 -10.35 -2.03 -7.14
C GLY A 50 -10.22 -1.77 -5.64
N GLN A 51 -10.22 -2.80 -4.84
CA GLN A 51 -10.10 -2.70 -3.38
C GLN A 51 -8.81 -3.36 -2.92
N VAL A 52 -8.12 -2.69 -1.99
CA VAL A 52 -6.91 -3.26 -1.39
C VAL A 52 -7.31 -4.45 -0.52
N PRO A 53 -6.71 -5.64 -0.72
CA PRO A 53 -7.02 -6.80 0.12
C PRO A 53 -6.41 -6.65 1.50
N PHE A 54 -7.26 -6.62 2.52
CA PHE A 54 -6.84 -6.54 3.91
C PHE A 54 -6.71 -7.94 4.51
N GLY A 55 -5.70 -8.16 5.32
CA GLY A 55 -5.51 -9.42 6.01
C GLY A 55 -4.08 -9.57 6.49
N LYS A 56 -3.80 -10.71 7.10
CA LYS A 56 -2.48 -11.00 7.67
C LYS A 56 -1.68 -12.00 6.84
N GLU A 57 -2.23 -12.43 5.72
CA GLU A 57 -1.52 -13.31 4.80
C GLU A 57 -0.48 -12.54 3.98
N GLU A 58 0.43 -13.28 3.36
CA GLU A 58 1.48 -12.69 2.54
C GLU A 58 0.88 -11.80 1.45
N ASN A 59 1.44 -10.62 1.27
CA ASN A 59 1.05 -9.63 0.28
C ASN A 59 -0.34 -9.02 0.49
N GLN A 60 -1.02 -9.34 1.59
CA GLN A 60 -2.20 -8.60 2.00
C GLN A 60 -1.80 -7.38 2.81
N PHE A 61 -2.68 -6.38 2.84
CA PHE A 61 -2.42 -5.19 3.61
C PHE A 61 -2.87 -5.40 5.05
N ASP A 62 -1.90 -5.44 5.97
CA ASP A 62 -2.16 -5.54 7.39
C ASP A 62 -1.90 -4.16 8.02
N PRO A 63 -2.96 -3.41 8.36
CA PRO A 63 -2.78 -2.08 8.92
C PRO A 63 -2.06 -2.08 10.26
N ASP A 64 -2.09 -3.19 10.99
CA ASP A 64 -1.40 -3.29 12.28
C ASP A 64 0.12 -3.23 12.14
N THR A 65 0.66 -3.53 10.96
CA THR A 65 2.09 -3.41 10.70
C THR A 65 2.52 -1.97 10.41
N VAL A 66 1.56 -1.08 10.19
CA VAL A 66 1.80 0.32 9.84
C VAL A 66 1.55 1.24 11.02
N MET A 67 0.50 0.97 11.77
CA MET A 67 0.04 1.85 12.84
C MET A 67 -0.67 1.03 13.93
N ALA A 68 -0.56 1.46 15.19
CA ALA A 68 -1.26 0.82 16.29
C ALA A 68 -2.78 0.89 16.08
N PRO A 69 -3.54 -0.16 16.44
CA PRO A 69 -4.99 -0.18 16.21
C PRO A 69 -5.75 1.04 16.74
N LYS A 70 -5.34 1.57 17.88
CA LYS A 70 -6.00 2.75 18.47
C LYS A 70 -5.82 4.00 17.60
N ASP A 71 -4.71 4.10 16.88
CA ASP A 71 -4.41 5.24 16.04
C ASP A 71 -5.03 5.10 14.65
N GLN A 72 -5.28 3.89 14.20
CA GLN A 72 -5.92 3.63 12.91
C GLN A 72 -7.30 4.26 12.81
N LYS A 73 -8.00 4.36 13.93
CA LYS A 73 -9.35 4.95 13.97
C LYS A 73 -9.35 6.45 13.75
N LYS A 74 -8.19 7.08 13.87
CA LYS A 74 -8.04 8.54 13.77
C LYS A 74 -7.67 9.00 12.36
N VAL A 75 -7.37 8.08 11.46
CA VAL A 75 -6.88 8.42 10.12
C VAL A 75 -7.68 7.68 9.06
N ASP A 76 -7.73 8.26 7.88
CA ASP A 76 -8.33 7.63 6.71
C ASP A 76 -7.40 6.56 6.14
N LYS A 77 -7.97 5.63 5.38
CA LYS A 77 -7.21 4.53 4.80
C LYS A 77 -6.08 4.98 3.88
N PHE A 78 -6.26 6.10 3.16
CA PHE A 78 -5.20 6.57 2.26
C PHE A 78 -3.93 6.93 3.02
N ILE A 79 -4.05 7.39 4.25
CA ILE A 79 -2.89 7.69 5.10
C ILE A 79 -2.14 6.40 5.43
N LEU A 80 -2.88 5.34 5.76
CA LEU A 80 -2.29 4.03 6.03
C LEU A 80 -1.55 3.48 4.80
N TYR A 81 -2.15 3.60 3.62
CA TYR A 81 -1.53 3.16 2.38
C TYR A 81 -0.26 3.95 2.08
N GLY A 82 -0.32 5.26 2.27
CA GLY A 82 0.83 6.14 2.06
C GLY A 82 1.99 5.81 2.99
N LEU A 83 1.70 5.57 4.27
CA LEU A 83 2.73 5.18 5.24
C LEU A 83 3.34 3.83 4.92
N ALA A 84 2.53 2.87 4.51
CA ALA A 84 3.00 1.54 4.15
C ALA A 84 3.91 1.59 2.91
N ALA A 85 3.43 2.23 1.84
CA ALA A 85 4.19 2.34 0.60
C ALA A 85 5.46 3.16 0.80
N GLY A 86 5.37 4.28 1.52
CA GLY A 86 6.52 5.12 1.83
C GLY A 86 7.57 4.38 2.66
N GLY A 87 7.12 3.67 3.69
CA GLY A 87 8.01 2.86 4.52
C GLY A 87 8.71 1.75 3.72
N ASP A 88 7.97 1.09 2.84
CA ASP A 88 8.53 0.05 1.97
C ASP A 88 9.58 0.64 1.00
N ALA A 89 9.31 1.83 0.46
CA ALA A 89 10.24 2.50 -0.44
C ALA A 89 11.55 2.85 0.28
N ILE A 90 11.45 3.36 1.50
CA ILE A 90 12.62 3.69 2.32
C ILE A 90 13.44 2.43 2.62
N GLU A 91 12.77 1.36 3.00
CA GLU A 91 13.45 0.10 3.29
C GLU A 91 14.10 -0.48 2.03
N ASP A 92 13.40 -0.43 0.90
CA ASP A 92 13.92 -0.92 -0.37
C ASP A 92 15.15 -0.13 -0.82
N SER A 93 15.21 1.16 -0.52
CA SER A 93 16.34 2.01 -0.88
C SER A 93 17.60 1.72 -0.05
N GLY A 94 17.47 0.98 1.04
CA GLY A 94 18.56 0.72 1.96
C GLY A 94 18.87 1.88 2.90
N LEU A 95 18.05 2.92 2.91
CA LEU A 95 18.26 4.04 3.82
C LEU A 95 17.77 3.68 5.21
N SER A 96 18.52 4.15 6.22
CA SER A 96 18.13 3.96 7.61
C SER A 96 17.01 4.92 7.99
N LEU A 97 16.00 4.42 8.70
CA LEU A 97 14.94 5.27 9.24
C LEU A 97 15.49 6.32 10.18
N ILE A 98 16.60 6.04 10.85
CA ILE A 98 17.26 7.01 11.72
C ILE A 98 17.74 8.22 10.92
N HIS A 99 18.32 7.99 9.74
CA HIS A 99 18.77 9.06 8.88
C HIS A 99 17.62 9.92 8.35
N ILE A 100 16.47 9.31 8.14
CA ILE A 100 15.32 10.01 7.59
C ILE A 100 14.58 10.80 8.65
N SER A 101 14.50 10.27 9.86
CA SER A 101 13.77 10.92 10.94
C SER A 101 14.59 11.98 11.65
N GLU A 102 15.89 12.08 11.43
CA GLU A 102 16.69 13.14 12.01
C GLU A 102 16.37 14.49 11.36
N PRO A 103 16.22 15.54 12.18
CA PRO A 103 16.04 16.88 11.61
C PRO A 103 17.30 17.27 10.87
N THR A 104 17.12 17.63 9.63
CA THR A 104 18.24 18.15 8.87
C THR A 104 18.15 19.63 8.91
N ARG A 105 18.92 20.07 9.26
CA ARG A 105 18.78 21.39 9.20
C ARG A 105 19.43 22.05 9.24
#